data_9797547ae896a6a49d0928a5afdf86a9
#
_entry.id   9797547ae896a6a49d0928a5afdf86a9
#
_cell.length_a   1.000
_cell.length_b   1.000
_cell.length_c   1.000
_cell.angle_alpha   90.00
_cell.angle_beta   90.00
_cell.angle_gamma   90.00
#
_symmetry.space_group_name_H-M   'P 1'
#
loop_
_entity.id
_entity.type
_entity.pdbx_description
1 polymer ?
#
loop_
_entity_poly.entity_id
_entity_poly.type
_entity_poly.pdbx_seq_one_letter_code
_entity_poly.pdbx_strand_id
1 'polypeptide(L)'
;IVALRAAAQVLGNYRLDGCELFVTLEPCAMCSGAMLHARLKRVVFGATEPRTGAVGSVINLFAQPQLNHQTTVVGGVLADACGAVLQDFFQQRRSLQRAEAQAQHPLRDDALRTPDARFADLPGYPWAPRYASDLPALGGLRMHYLDEGGHTHPAGTRQTTWLCLHGSPGWSYQYHTVLPVWLAAGHRVVAPDLLGFGRSDKPKKEAAHSVNWHRQTLLELVERLDLRNVVLVVPPGQGGLLGLTLPPAAPHRYRGLLVLDTLQPADTAAYDAPFPDRGHSAALRAFPALLPHHLDDEDDEMSRATRNFWHNTWTGRSLMVVGAPGTLPGWPTIRNSPPPRVVPNTGHLAPEQAAEIAREAVEYFQP
;
A
#
# COMPACT_ATOMS: atom_id res chain seq x y z
N ILE A 1 18.52 -25.64 7.78
CA ILE A 1 19.73 -25.45 8.61
C ILE A 1 19.56 -26.16 9.96
N VAL A 2 18.46 -25.95 10.70
CA VAL A 2 18.24 -26.59 12.02
C VAL A 2 18.30 -28.11 11.91
N ALA A 3 17.60 -28.70 10.94
CA ALA A 3 17.61 -30.15 10.71
C ALA A 3 19.00 -30.70 10.37
N LEU A 4 19.79 -29.97 9.54
CA LEU A 4 21.17 -30.36 9.23
C LEU A 4 22.06 -30.37 10.47
N ARG A 5 21.94 -29.35 11.35
CA ARG A 5 22.68 -29.27 12.60
C ARG A 5 22.32 -30.41 13.56
N ALA A 6 21.02 -30.67 13.70
CA ALA A 6 20.54 -31.75 14.55
C ALA A 6 21.02 -33.13 14.07
N ALA A 7 20.94 -33.39 12.77
CA ALA A 7 21.47 -34.61 12.17
C ALA A 7 23.00 -34.77 12.36
N ALA A 8 23.76 -33.69 12.19
CA ALA A 8 25.20 -33.68 12.41
C ALA A 8 25.57 -33.98 13.86
N GLN A 9 24.80 -33.49 14.84
CA GLN A 9 24.99 -33.80 16.25
C GLN A 9 24.73 -35.29 16.55
N VAL A 10 23.62 -35.82 15.99
CA VAL A 10 23.27 -37.26 16.19
C VAL A 10 24.33 -38.18 15.58
N LEU A 11 24.87 -37.84 14.42
CA LEU A 11 25.87 -38.64 13.71
C LEU A 11 27.31 -38.38 14.17
N GLY A 12 27.53 -37.36 15.00
CA GLY A 12 28.86 -36.93 15.42
C GLY A 12 29.74 -36.44 14.27
N ASN A 13 29.14 -36.07 13.14
CA ASN A 13 29.84 -35.66 11.94
C ASN A 13 29.09 -34.58 11.17
N TYR A 14 29.77 -33.52 10.72
CA TYR A 14 29.16 -32.48 9.90
C TYR A 14 28.83 -32.97 8.47
N ARG A 15 29.51 -34.02 7.99
CA ARG A 15 29.21 -34.68 6.72
C ARG A 15 28.08 -35.68 6.94
N LEU A 16 26.98 -35.45 6.22
CA LEU A 16 25.78 -36.27 6.25
C LEU A 16 25.72 -37.20 5.03
N ASP A 17 26.87 -37.84 4.72
CA ASP A 17 27.01 -38.74 3.57
C ASP A 17 25.94 -39.87 3.69
N GLY A 18 25.22 -40.13 2.61
CA GLY A 18 24.14 -41.13 2.56
C GLY A 18 22.81 -40.68 3.15
N CYS A 19 22.75 -39.53 3.82
CA CYS A 19 21.50 -38.97 4.34
C CYS A 19 20.62 -38.34 3.26
N GLU A 20 19.34 -38.36 3.47
CA GLU A 20 18.32 -37.73 2.62
C GLU A 20 17.56 -36.68 3.43
N LEU A 21 17.22 -35.56 2.79
CA LEU A 21 16.45 -34.46 3.41
C LEU A 21 15.12 -34.28 2.68
N PHE A 22 14.04 -34.27 3.44
CA PHE A 22 12.70 -33.97 2.95
C PHE A 22 12.24 -32.62 3.51
N VAL A 23 11.79 -31.71 2.65
CA VAL A 23 11.34 -30.38 3.00
C VAL A 23 10.06 -30.00 2.25
N THR A 24 9.23 -29.18 2.87
CA THR A 24 7.95 -28.76 2.28
C THR A 24 8.13 -27.73 1.17
N LEU A 25 9.18 -26.92 1.23
CA LEU A 25 9.42 -25.81 0.29
C LEU A 25 10.77 -25.97 -0.40
N GLU A 26 10.85 -25.57 -1.66
CA GLU A 26 12.09 -25.49 -2.41
C GLU A 26 13.16 -24.69 -1.64
N PRO A 27 14.37 -25.24 -1.45
CA PRO A 27 15.42 -24.57 -0.72
C PRO A 27 15.91 -23.29 -1.40
N CYS A 28 16.13 -22.24 -0.61
CA CYS A 28 16.82 -21.02 -1.07
C CYS A 28 18.34 -21.26 -1.23
N ALA A 29 19.05 -20.31 -1.85
CA ALA A 29 20.50 -20.42 -2.13
C ALA A 29 21.35 -20.73 -0.88
N MET A 30 21.06 -20.08 0.27
CA MET A 30 21.75 -20.34 1.53
C MET A 30 21.54 -21.78 2.02
N CYS A 31 20.29 -22.27 2.00
CA CYS A 31 19.99 -23.63 2.44
C CYS A 31 20.57 -24.66 1.48
N SER A 32 20.49 -24.44 0.18
CA SER A 32 21.07 -25.31 -0.85
C SER A 32 22.59 -25.41 -0.71
N GLY A 33 23.28 -24.30 -0.48
CA GLY A 33 24.72 -24.29 -0.19
C GLY A 33 25.06 -25.12 1.06
N ALA A 34 24.28 -24.96 2.13
CA ALA A 34 24.49 -25.77 3.35
C ALA A 34 24.27 -27.28 3.13
N MET A 35 23.26 -27.65 2.31
CA MET A 35 22.99 -29.04 1.94
C MET A 35 24.14 -29.68 1.16
N LEU A 36 24.67 -28.93 0.19
CA LEU A 36 25.85 -29.37 -0.59
C LEU A 36 27.10 -29.51 0.28
N HIS A 37 27.36 -28.57 1.20
CA HIS A 37 28.47 -28.65 2.15
C HIS A 37 28.29 -29.81 3.14
N ALA A 38 27.06 -30.10 3.56
CA ALA A 38 26.74 -31.26 4.40
C ALA A 38 26.82 -32.60 3.63
N ARG A 39 26.99 -32.58 2.30
CA ARG A 39 27.11 -33.76 1.43
C ARG A 39 25.92 -34.71 1.47
N LEU A 40 24.70 -34.14 1.46
CA LEU A 40 23.50 -34.96 1.39
C LEU A 40 23.44 -35.77 0.11
N LYS A 41 23.01 -37.02 0.21
CA LYS A 41 22.82 -37.90 -0.95
C LYS A 41 21.63 -37.40 -1.81
N ARG A 42 20.52 -37.03 -1.17
CA ARG A 42 19.30 -36.62 -1.86
C ARG A 42 18.53 -35.54 -1.07
N VAL A 43 17.95 -34.62 -1.81
CA VAL A 43 17.00 -33.63 -1.31
C VAL A 43 15.67 -33.82 -2.04
N VAL A 44 14.58 -33.91 -1.29
CA VAL A 44 13.22 -34.00 -1.79
C VAL A 44 12.45 -32.80 -1.28
N PHE A 45 11.79 -32.04 -2.19
CA PHE A 45 10.97 -30.90 -1.79
C PHE A 45 9.57 -30.94 -2.39
N GLY A 46 8.62 -30.29 -1.72
CA GLY A 46 7.23 -30.24 -2.13
C GLY A 46 6.97 -29.05 -3.07
N ALA A 47 6.54 -27.94 -2.50
CA ALA A 47 6.18 -26.72 -3.25
C ALA A 47 7.40 -25.98 -3.79
N THR A 48 7.28 -25.39 -4.97
CA THR A 48 8.28 -24.48 -5.56
C THR A 48 8.27 -23.11 -4.85
N GLU A 49 9.43 -22.43 -4.87
CA GLU A 49 9.60 -21.08 -4.31
C GLU A 49 10.03 -20.11 -5.42
N PRO A 50 9.06 -19.40 -6.06
CA PRO A 50 9.35 -18.58 -7.24
C PRO A 50 10.18 -17.33 -6.96
N ARG A 51 10.38 -16.94 -5.69
CA ARG A 51 11.11 -15.72 -5.31
C ARG A 51 12.56 -15.98 -4.92
N THR A 52 12.84 -17.08 -4.27
CA THR A 52 14.16 -17.37 -3.69
C THR A 52 14.62 -18.81 -3.90
N GLY A 53 13.85 -19.63 -4.63
CA GLY A 53 14.13 -21.03 -4.88
C GLY A 53 15.44 -21.24 -5.66
N ALA A 54 16.28 -22.15 -5.20
CA ALA A 54 17.60 -22.38 -5.76
C ALA A 54 17.79 -23.79 -6.33
N VAL A 55 16.68 -24.45 -6.69
CA VAL A 55 16.65 -25.78 -7.29
C VAL A 55 15.97 -25.75 -8.67
N GLY A 56 15.82 -24.60 -9.26
CA GLY A 56 15.27 -24.40 -10.59
C GLY A 56 14.25 -23.27 -10.72
N SER A 57 13.66 -22.79 -9.64
CA SER A 57 12.67 -21.70 -9.73
C SER A 57 13.32 -20.34 -10.06
N VAL A 58 14.44 -19.98 -9.44
CA VAL A 58 15.17 -18.73 -9.70
C VAL A 58 16.58 -19.03 -10.21
N ILE A 59 17.30 -19.87 -9.51
CA ILE A 59 18.62 -20.37 -9.88
C ILE A 59 18.66 -21.90 -9.65
N ASN A 60 19.66 -22.59 -10.18
CA ASN A 60 19.86 -24.02 -9.89
C ASN A 60 21.29 -24.26 -9.42
N LEU A 61 21.49 -24.32 -8.11
CA LEU A 61 22.78 -24.61 -7.50
C LEU A 61 23.16 -26.09 -7.63
N PHE A 62 22.20 -27.00 -7.61
CA PHE A 62 22.47 -28.44 -7.67
C PHE A 62 22.84 -28.93 -9.08
N ALA A 63 22.60 -28.10 -10.11
CA ALA A 63 23.04 -28.39 -11.48
C ALA A 63 24.45 -27.88 -11.80
N GLN A 64 25.20 -27.34 -10.83
CA GLN A 64 26.53 -26.79 -11.05
C GLN A 64 27.61 -27.87 -10.94
N PRO A 65 28.21 -28.32 -12.07
CA PRO A 65 29.18 -29.44 -12.05
C PRO A 65 30.52 -29.09 -11.36
N GLN A 66 30.80 -27.80 -11.17
CA GLN A 66 32.00 -27.31 -10.50
C GLN A 66 31.99 -27.47 -8.99
N LEU A 67 30.81 -27.74 -8.40
CA LEU A 67 30.70 -27.93 -6.96
C LEU A 67 31.24 -29.29 -6.54
N ASN A 68 31.93 -29.32 -5.42
CA ASN A 68 32.68 -30.48 -4.90
C ASN A 68 31.77 -31.67 -4.54
N HIS A 69 30.47 -31.49 -4.41
CA HIS A 69 29.51 -32.55 -4.11
C HIS A 69 28.27 -32.39 -4.99
N GLN A 70 27.80 -33.54 -5.49
CA GLN A 70 26.59 -33.61 -6.30
C GLN A 70 25.49 -34.29 -5.50
N THR A 71 24.42 -33.58 -5.24
CA THR A 71 23.21 -34.06 -4.52
C THR A 71 22.08 -34.31 -5.52
N THR A 72 21.45 -35.46 -5.47
CA THR A 72 20.25 -35.72 -6.27
C THR A 72 19.09 -34.92 -5.71
N VAL A 73 18.32 -34.29 -6.60
CA VAL A 73 17.13 -33.51 -6.19
C VAL A 73 15.88 -34.04 -6.84
N VAL A 74 14.78 -34.11 -6.06
CA VAL A 74 13.43 -34.45 -6.51
C VAL A 74 12.48 -33.38 -6.01
N GLY A 75 11.87 -32.64 -6.92
CA GLY A 75 10.89 -31.59 -6.61
C GLY A 75 9.45 -31.98 -6.94
N GLY A 76 8.51 -31.25 -6.42
CA GLY A 76 7.08 -31.40 -6.72
C GLY A 76 6.38 -32.53 -5.94
N VAL A 77 7.04 -33.14 -4.97
CA VAL A 77 6.48 -34.23 -4.17
C VAL A 77 5.43 -33.69 -3.20
N LEU A 78 4.16 -34.06 -3.39
CA LEU A 78 3.02 -33.54 -2.62
C LEU A 78 2.97 -31.99 -2.65
N ALA A 79 3.23 -31.37 -3.80
CA ALA A 79 3.40 -29.92 -3.93
C ALA A 79 2.19 -29.15 -3.38
N ASP A 80 0.97 -29.54 -3.74
CA ASP A 80 -0.26 -28.88 -3.29
C ASP A 80 -0.45 -28.99 -1.77
N ALA A 81 -0.24 -30.18 -1.20
CA ALA A 81 -0.35 -30.40 0.24
C ALA A 81 0.72 -29.58 1.02
N CYS A 82 1.94 -29.56 0.52
CA CYS A 82 3.03 -28.74 1.10
C CYS A 82 2.73 -27.24 1.01
N GLY A 83 2.18 -26.81 -0.13
CA GLY A 83 1.74 -25.41 -0.32
C GLY A 83 0.62 -25.02 0.63
N ALA A 84 -0.39 -25.88 0.81
CA ALA A 84 -1.49 -25.65 1.74
C ALA A 84 -1.02 -25.51 3.20
N VAL A 85 -0.16 -26.39 3.66
CA VAL A 85 0.41 -26.31 5.03
C VAL A 85 1.12 -24.97 5.28
N LEU A 86 1.88 -24.48 4.29
CA LEU A 86 2.57 -23.20 4.41
C LEU A 86 1.58 -22.02 4.40
N GLN A 87 0.58 -22.06 3.51
CA GLN A 87 -0.46 -21.03 3.46
C GLN A 87 -1.25 -20.94 4.76
N ASP A 88 -1.68 -22.07 5.30
CA ASP A 88 -2.41 -22.15 6.57
C ASP A 88 -1.58 -21.63 7.74
N PHE A 89 -0.31 -22.02 7.83
CA PHE A 89 0.61 -21.54 8.85
C PHE A 89 0.76 -20.02 8.81
N PHE A 90 1.03 -19.43 7.63
CA PHE A 90 1.18 -17.99 7.51
C PHE A 90 -0.15 -17.24 7.73
N GLN A 91 -1.29 -17.83 7.38
CA GLN A 91 -2.61 -17.28 7.66
C GLN A 91 -2.90 -17.24 9.16
N GLN A 92 -2.62 -18.35 9.89
CA GLN A 92 -2.74 -18.40 11.34
C GLN A 92 -1.81 -17.41 12.04
N ARG A 93 -0.54 -17.34 11.63
CA ARG A 93 0.42 -16.37 12.19
C ARG A 93 -0.06 -14.92 12.00
N ARG A 94 -0.55 -14.58 10.82
CA ARG A 94 -1.12 -13.24 10.56
C ARG A 94 -2.35 -12.96 11.42
N SER A 95 -3.24 -13.94 11.63
CA SER A 95 -4.43 -13.77 12.46
C SER A 95 -4.06 -13.58 13.95
N LEU A 96 -3.09 -14.33 14.46
CA LEU A 96 -2.58 -14.17 15.83
C LEU A 96 -1.91 -12.82 16.03
N GLN A 97 -1.04 -12.39 15.11
CA GLN A 97 -0.41 -11.08 15.18
C GLN A 97 -1.43 -9.93 15.12
N ARG A 98 -2.51 -10.08 14.33
CA ARG A 98 -3.62 -9.12 14.31
C ARG A 98 -4.36 -9.09 15.67
N ALA A 99 -4.64 -10.23 16.26
CA ALA A 99 -5.30 -10.32 17.57
C ALA A 99 -4.44 -9.70 18.68
N GLU A 100 -3.13 -9.95 18.67
CA GLU A 100 -2.18 -9.33 19.60
C GLU A 100 -2.09 -7.81 19.42
N ALA A 101 -2.01 -7.34 18.18
CA ALA A 101 -2.00 -5.91 17.86
C ALA A 101 -3.31 -5.22 18.28
N GLN A 102 -4.45 -5.88 18.11
CA GLN A 102 -5.74 -5.39 18.60
C GLN A 102 -5.84 -5.35 20.12
N ALA A 103 -5.26 -6.33 20.83
CA ALA A 103 -5.21 -6.36 22.29
C ALA A 103 -4.29 -5.27 22.86
N GLN A 104 -3.20 -4.94 22.16
CA GLN A 104 -2.26 -3.89 22.56
C GLN A 104 -2.77 -2.47 22.30
N HIS A 105 -3.72 -2.28 21.38
CA HIS A 105 -4.34 -1.00 21.05
C HIS A 105 -5.86 -1.11 21.15
N PRO A 106 -6.42 -1.10 22.38
CA PRO A 106 -7.87 -1.12 22.57
C PRO A 106 -8.48 0.12 21.91
N LEU A 107 -9.67 -0.06 21.34
CA LEU A 107 -10.43 1.05 20.77
C LEU A 107 -10.75 2.07 21.86
N ARG A 108 -10.47 3.33 21.59
CA ARG A 108 -10.82 4.45 22.49
C ARG A 108 -12.35 4.54 22.66
N ASP A 109 -12.79 4.92 23.86
CA ASP A 109 -14.23 5.05 24.18
C ASP A 109 -14.97 6.10 23.32
N ASP A 110 -14.22 7.10 22.81
CA ASP A 110 -14.74 8.17 21.96
C ASP A 110 -14.66 7.88 20.45
N ALA A 111 -14.28 6.65 20.07
CA ALA A 111 -14.16 6.20 18.70
C ALA A 111 -14.99 4.95 18.40
N LEU A 112 -15.20 4.68 17.12
CA LEU A 112 -15.83 3.48 16.59
C LEU A 112 -14.87 2.82 15.59
N ARG A 113 -15.06 1.52 15.41
CA ARG A 113 -14.38 0.73 14.40
C ARG A 113 -15.40 -0.07 13.61
N THR A 114 -15.39 0.12 12.30
CA THR A 114 -16.27 -0.65 11.41
C THR A 114 -15.86 -2.12 11.43
N PRO A 115 -16.79 -3.06 11.64
CA PRO A 115 -16.49 -4.48 11.63
C PRO A 115 -15.85 -4.94 10.31
N ASP A 116 -14.82 -5.79 10.38
CA ASP A 116 -14.09 -6.28 9.20
C ASP A 116 -15.00 -7.03 8.21
N ALA A 117 -16.08 -7.67 8.71
CA ALA A 117 -17.06 -8.34 7.85
C ALA A 117 -17.74 -7.41 6.83
N ARG A 118 -17.81 -6.10 7.10
CA ARG A 118 -18.35 -5.12 6.16
C ARG A 118 -17.48 -4.91 4.93
N PHE A 119 -16.22 -5.33 4.99
CA PHE A 119 -15.24 -5.19 3.92
C PHE A 119 -14.89 -6.54 3.28
N ALA A 120 -15.63 -7.60 3.59
CA ALA A 120 -15.49 -8.88 2.95
C ALA A 120 -15.99 -8.80 1.49
N ASP A 121 -15.30 -9.51 0.61
CA ASP A 121 -15.71 -9.75 -0.78
C ASP A 121 -16.01 -8.47 -1.61
N LEU A 122 -15.32 -7.38 -1.33
CA LEU A 122 -15.44 -6.15 -2.10
C LEU A 122 -14.91 -6.36 -3.53
N PRO A 123 -15.70 -6.05 -4.57
CA PRO A 123 -15.30 -6.25 -5.96
C PRO A 123 -14.00 -5.52 -6.30
N GLY A 124 -13.03 -6.23 -6.89
CA GLY A 124 -11.77 -5.63 -7.34
C GLY A 124 -10.85 -5.11 -6.23
N TYR A 125 -11.04 -5.51 -4.96
CA TYR A 125 -10.27 -5.04 -3.81
C TYR A 125 -9.64 -6.19 -3.00
N PRO A 126 -8.66 -6.92 -3.56
CA PRO A 126 -8.10 -8.13 -2.95
C PRO A 126 -7.03 -7.85 -1.89
N TRP A 127 -6.64 -6.60 -1.69
CA TRP A 127 -5.48 -6.24 -0.87
C TRP A 127 -5.73 -6.44 0.63
N ALA A 128 -4.73 -7.04 1.28
CA ALA A 128 -4.78 -7.23 2.73
C ALA A 128 -4.63 -5.88 3.46
N PRO A 129 -5.46 -5.59 4.48
CA PRO A 129 -5.38 -4.35 5.21
C PRO A 129 -4.09 -4.24 6.03
N ARG A 130 -3.47 -3.05 6.04
CA ARG A 130 -2.38 -2.67 6.93
C ARG A 130 -2.83 -1.54 7.83
N TYR A 131 -2.25 -1.47 9.03
CA TYR A 131 -2.63 -0.47 10.02
C TYR A 131 -1.40 0.19 10.64
N ALA A 132 -1.43 1.50 10.79
CA ALA A 132 -0.54 2.27 11.64
C ALA A 132 -1.29 2.61 12.94
N SER A 133 -0.67 2.37 14.09
CA SER A 133 -1.19 2.70 15.41
C SER A 133 -0.12 3.34 16.31
N ASP A 134 1.11 3.43 15.80
CA ASP A 134 2.30 3.92 16.46
C ASP A 134 2.63 5.39 16.13
N LEU A 135 1.78 6.07 15.33
CA LEU A 135 1.98 7.48 15.00
C LEU A 135 1.48 8.38 16.15
N PRO A 136 2.29 9.33 16.65
CA PRO A 136 1.89 10.22 17.75
C PRO A 136 0.57 10.96 17.50
N ALA A 137 0.36 11.47 16.29
CA ALA A 137 -0.86 12.21 15.94
C ALA A 137 -2.14 11.37 15.98
N LEU A 138 -2.05 10.04 15.93
CA LEU A 138 -3.22 9.17 16.05
C LEU A 138 -3.81 9.19 17.46
N GLY A 139 -3.01 9.49 18.49
CA GLY A 139 -3.48 9.56 19.87
C GLY A 139 -4.18 8.29 20.35
N GLY A 140 -3.69 7.11 19.93
CA GLY A 140 -4.27 5.81 20.27
C GLY A 140 -5.36 5.31 19.31
N LEU A 141 -5.62 6.02 18.22
CA LEU A 141 -6.45 5.54 17.11
C LEU A 141 -5.61 4.71 16.12
N ARG A 142 -6.28 3.99 15.25
CA ARG A 142 -5.68 3.17 14.21
C ARG A 142 -6.02 3.73 12.82
N MET A 143 -5.01 3.94 11.98
CA MET A 143 -5.15 4.35 10.58
C MET A 143 -4.92 3.14 9.66
N HIS A 144 -5.86 2.85 8.79
CA HIS A 144 -5.69 1.88 7.71
C HIS A 144 -4.96 2.50 6.52
N TYR A 145 -4.14 1.70 5.85
CA TYR A 145 -3.54 2.06 4.57
C TYR A 145 -3.24 0.82 3.71
N LEU A 146 -3.28 0.99 2.41
CA LEU A 146 -2.68 0.05 1.47
C LEU A 146 -1.22 0.45 1.25
N ASP A 147 -0.34 -0.55 1.09
CA ASP A 147 1.07 -0.36 0.70
C ASP A 147 1.50 -1.58 -0.11
N GLU A 148 1.44 -1.44 -1.42
CA GLU A 148 1.65 -2.53 -2.36
C GLU A 148 2.76 -2.18 -3.37
N GLY A 149 3.46 -3.18 -3.90
CA GLY A 149 4.48 -3.01 -4.95
C GLY A 149 5.87 -2.58 -4.47
N GLY A 150 6.05 -2.23 -3.18
CA GLY A 150 7.30 -1.64 -2.66
C GLY A 150 8.50 -2.59 -2.48
N HIS A 151 8.34 -3.90 -2.68
CA HIS A 151 9.34 -4.88 -2.25
C HIS A 151 10.04 -5.65 -3.38
N THR A 152 9.83 -5.28 -4.66
CA THR A 152 10.21 -6.14 -5.80
C THR A 152 11.27 -5.55 -6.74
N HIS A 153 11.87 -4.39 -6.44
CA HIS A 153 12.82 -3.77 -7.37
C HIS A 153 14.28 -3.95 -6.99
N PRO A 154 15.16 -4.20 -7.98
CA PRO A 154 16.61 -4.18 -7.78
C PRO A 154 17.07 -2.83 -7.24
N ALA A 155 18.07 -2.85 -6.36
CA ALA A 155 18.70 -1.62 -5.88
C ALA A 155 19.17 -0.77 -7.07
N GLY A 156 18.70 0.48 -7.15
CA GLY A 156 19.07 1.42 -8.21
C GLY A 156 17.97 1.81 -9.20
N THR A 157 16.83 1.12 -9.24
CA THR A 157 15.68 1.57 -10.03
C THR A 157 14.94 2.70 -9.31
N ARG A 158 14.74 3.83 -9.99
CA ARG A 158 13.93 4.95 -9.48
C ARG A 158 12.44 4.59 -9.55
N GLN A 159 11.98 3.79 -8.59
CA GLN A 159 10.58 3.45 -8.47
C GLN A 159 9.76 4.71 -8.13
N THR A 160 8.65 4.93 -8.82
CA THR A 160 7.66 5.94 -8.45
C THR A 160 6.78 5.41 -7.33
N THR A 161 6.54 6.24 -6.32
CA THR A 161 5.53 5.97 -5.27
C THR A 161 4.29 6.79 -5.55
N TRP A 162 3.15 6.14 -5.75
CA TRP A 162 1.85 6.78 -5.89
C TRP A 162 1.21 6.89 -4.50
N LEU A 163 1.13 8.11 -3.95
CA LEU A 163 0.42 8.38 -2.70
C LEU A 163 -1.00 8.84 -3.04
N CYS A 164 -1.97 7.98 -2.80
CA CYS A 164 -3.35 8.15 -3.21
C CYS A 164 -4.23 8.57 -2.04
N LEU A 165 -4.65 9.82 -2.00
CA LEU A 165 -5.55 10.34 -0.97
C LEU A 165 -6.96 10.40 -1.50
N HIS A 166 -7.90 9.80 -0.77
CA HIS A 166 -9.30 9.77 -1.16
C HIS A 166 -10.04 11.07 -0.85
N GLY A 167 -11.16 11.28 -1.51
CA GLY A 167 -12.11 12.34 -1.19
C GLY A 167 -13.14 11.92 -0.13
N SER A 168 -14.07 12.81 0.19
CA SER A 168 -15.27 12.49 0.97
C SER A 168 -16.47 12.38 0.00
N PRO A 169 -17.28 11.32 0.09
CA PRO A 169 -17.35 10.23 1.09
C PRO A 169 -16.42 9.02 0.83
N GLY A 170 -15.47 9.11 -0.09
CA GLY A 170 -14.59 8.02 -0.51
C GLY A 170 -13.70 7.43 0.59
N TRP A 171 -12.96 6.40 0.23
CA TRP A 171 -11.89 5.75 0.98
C TRP A 171 -10.93 5.07 -0.01
N SER A 172 -9.89 4.38 0.42
CA SER A 172 -8.88 3.79 -0.47
C SER A 172 -9.45 2.89 -1.59
N TYR A 173 -10.66 2.35 -1.41
CA TYR A 173 -11.42 1.65 -2.45
C TYR A 173 -11.62 2.49 -3.72
N GLN A 174 -11.67 3.81 -3.61
CA GLN A 174 -11.78 4.72 -4.75
C GLN A 174 -10.76 4.43 -5.85
N TYR A 175 -9.61 3.88 -5.50
CA TYR A 175 -8.50 3.63 -6.41
C TYR A 175 -8.42 2.18 -6.93
N HIS A 176 -9.39 1.32 -6.60
CA HIS A 176 -9.33 -0.12 -6.90
C HIS A 176 -9.14 -0.43 -8.39
N THR A 177 -9.61 0.42 -9.31
CA THR A 177 -9.46 0.25 -10.76
C THR A 177 -8.10 0.69 -11.30
N VAL A 178 -7.45 1.68 -10.69
CA VAL A 178 -6.16 2.22 -11.13
C VAL A 178 -4.96 1.57 -10.46
N LEU A 179 -5.13 1.08 -9.23
CA LEU A 179 -4.06 0.39 -8.49
C LEU A 179 -3.40 -0.75 -9.29
N PRO A 180 -4.17 -1.69 -9.89
CA PRO A 180 -3.58 -2.80 -10.66
C PRO A 180 -2.69 -2.32 -11.80
N VAL A 181 -3.04 -1.20 -12.46
CA VAL A 181 -2.28 -0.64 -13.57
C VAL A 181 -0.90 -0.14 -13.10
N TRP A 182 -0.87 0.60 -11.99
CA TRP A 182 0.39 1.12 -11.44
C TRP A 182 1.27 0.02 -10.85
N LEU A 183 0.65 -0.98 -10.21
CA LEU A 183 1.37 -2.15 -9.71
C LEU A 183 1.97 -3.01 -10.84
N ALA A 184 1.21 -3.21 -11.93
CA ALA A 184 1.70 -3.93 -13.11
C ALA A 184 2.86 -3.17 -13.82
N ALA A 185 2.87 -1.83 -13.74
CA ALA A 185 3.98 -1.00 -14.21
C ALA A 185 5.21 -1.02 -13.26
N GLY A 186 5.15 -1.79 -12.18
CA GLY A 186 6.26 -1.94 -11.25
C GLY A 186 6.38 -0.80 -10.22
N HIS A 187 5.34 -0.04 -9.98
CA HIS A 187 5.36 1.07 -9.03
C HIS A 187 4.87 0.66 -7.64
N ARG A 188 5.21 1.45 -6.63
CA ARG A 188 4.64 1.35 -5.29
C ARG A 188 3.39 2.21 -5.20
N VAL A 189 2.34 1.68 -4.57
CA VAL A 189 1.11 2.42 -4.31
C VAL A 189 0.82 2.42 -2.82
N VAL A 190 0.62 3.61 -2.26
CA VAL A 190 0.22 3.80 -0.87
C VAL A 190 -1.10 4.56 -0.86
N ALA A 191 -2.14 3.98 -0.25
CA ALA A 191 -3.46 4.58 -0.19
C ALA A 191 -4.00 4.50 1.25
N PRO A 192 -3.81 5.56 2.06
CA PRO A 192 -4.36 5.62 3.41
C PRO A 192 -5.86 5.93 3.39
N ASP A 193 -6.59 5.36 4.37
CA ASP A 193 -7.91 5.83 4.75
C ASP A 193 -7.75 6.90 5.83
N LEU A 194 -8.24 8.10 5.57
CA LEU A 194 -8.27 9.15 6.58
C LEU A 194 -9.04 8.70 7.83
N LEU A 195 -8.67 9.20 9.00
CA LEU A 195 -9.43 8.92 10.22
C LEU A 195 -10.88 9.34 10.07
N GLY A 196 -11.79 8.46 10.46
CA GLY A 196 -13.23 8.64 10.19
C GLY A 196 -13.72 8.04 8.88
N PHE A 197 -12.83 7.51 8.02
CA PHE A 197 -13.17 6.91 6.73
C PHE A 197 -12.66 5.48 6.61
N GLY A 198 -13.14 4.76 5.60
CA GLY A 198 -12.68 3.42 5.24
C GLY A 198 -12.58 2.48 6.44
N ARG A 199 -11.44 1.79 6.55
CA ARG A 199 -11.13 0.88 7.65
C ARG A 199 -10.44 1.54 8.85
N SER A 200 -10.16 2.85 8.78
CA SER A 200 -9.59 3.61 9.90
C SER A 200 -10.59 3.80 11.03
N ASP A 201 -10.08 3.98 12.25
CA ASP A 201 -10.92 4.29 13.41
C ASP A 201 -11.66 5.61 13.21
N LYS A 202 -12.85 5.72 13.79
CA LYS A 202 -13.81 6.80 13.56
C LYS A 202 -14.17 7.50 14.86
N PRO A 203 -13.59 8.70 15.13
CA PRO A 203 -14.08 9.55 16.22
C PRO A 203 -15.57 9.80 16.10
N LYS A 204 -16.29 9.65 17.23
CA LYS A 204 -17.75 9.79 17.28
C LYS A 204 -18.24 11.22 17.09
N LYS A 205 -17.36 12.20 17.39
CA LYS A 205 -17.71 13.64 17.38
C LYS A 205 -17.14 14.33 16.15
N GLU A 206 -17.94 15.16 15.50
CA GLU A 206 -17.50 15.99 14.37
C GLU A 206 -16.39 16.95 14.76
N ALA A 207 -16.45 17.53 15.95
CA ALA A 207 -15.43 18.44 16.48
C ALA A 207 -14.05 17.80 16.73
N ALA A 208 -13.93 16.47 16.64
CA ALA A 208 -12.64 15.80 16.73
C ALA A 208 -11.85 15.94 15.42
N HIS A 209 -12.49 16.26 14.30
CA HIS A 209 -11.87 16.42 13.01
C HIS A 209 -11.39 17.85 12.79
N SER A 210 -10.13 18.01 12.38
CA SER A 210 -9.56 19.29 11.93
C SER A 210 -8.58 19.05 10.80
N VAL A 211 -8.35 20.05 9.95
CA VAL A 211 -7.39 19.95 8.83
C VAL A 211 -5.99 19.68 9.36
N ASN A 212 -5.57 20.40 10.40
CA ASN A 212 -4.26 20.21 11.01
C ASN A 212 -4.04 18.79 11.53
N TRP A 213 -5.04 18.20 12.17
CA TRP A 213 -4.93 16.83 12.67
C TRP A 213 -4.81 15.80 11.53
N HIS A 214 -5.67 15.88 10.52
CA HIS A 214 -5.59 14.98 9.36
C HIS A 214 -4.28 15.15 8.59
N ARG A 215 -3.83 16.41 8.42
CA ARG A 215 -2.53 16.71 7.81
C ARG A 215 -1.38 16.08 8.59
N GLN A 216 -1.36 16.27 9.91
CA GLN A 216 -0.29 15.76 10.77
C GLN A 216 -0.22 14.23 10.72
N THR A 217 -1.36 13.54 10.80
CA THR A 217 -1.37 12.07 10.70
C THR A 217 -0.83 11.58 9.35
N LEU A 218 -1.12 12.28 8.26
CA LEU A 218 -0.59 11.94 6.93
C LEU A 218 0.92 12.23 6.83
N LEU A 219 1.41 13.33 7.37
CA LEU A 219 2.85 13.65 7.38
C LEU A 219 3.64 12.59 8.17
N GLU A 220 3.15 12.20 9.33
CA GLU A 220 3.77 11.13 10.13
C GLU A 220 3.73 9.77 9.41
N LEU A 221 2.65 9.45 8.68
CA LEU A 221 2.59 8.25 7.86
C LEU A 221 3.61 8.27 6.72
N VAL A 222 3.72 9.41 6.01
CA VAL A 222 4.69 9.61 4.92
C VAL A 222 6.13 9.42 5.44
N GLU A 223 6.43 9.96 6.61
CA GLU A 223 7.72 9.81 7.26
C GLU A 223 7.97 8.36 7.73
N ARG A 224 7.01 7.75 8.41
CA ARG A 224 7.05 6.38 8.93
C ARG A 224 7.33 5.34 7.84
N LEU A 225 6.75 5.54 6.65
CA LEU A 225 6.92 4.68 5.48
C LEU A 225 8.11 5.10 4.59
N ASP A 226 8.83 6.15 4.97
CA ASP A 226 9.92 6.80 4.20
C ASP A 226 9.56 6.95 2.71
N LEU A 227 8.39 7.54 2.43
CA LEU A 227 7.95 7.68 1.04
C LEU A 227 8.86 8.67 0.30
N ARG A 228 9.36 8.26 -0.86
CA ARG A 228 10.24 9.04 -1.74
C ARG A 228 9.80 8.92 -3.19
N ASN A 229 10.22 9.83 -4.05
CA ASN A 229 9.79 9.92 -5.44
C ASN A 229 8.26 9.90 -5.59
N VAL A 230 7.58 10.64 -4.72
CA VAL A 230 6.13 10.60 -4.59
C VAL A 230 5.46 11.36 -5.73
N VAL A 231 4.54 10.71 -6.43
CA VAL A 231 3.46 11.35 -7.17
C VAL A 231 2.24 11.35 -6.26
N LEU A 232 1.85 12.55 -5.82
CA LEU A 232 0.67 12.74 -5.02
C LEU A 232 -0.57 12.63 -5.91
N VAL A 233 -1.47 11.71 -5.59
CA VAL A 233 -2.73 11.51 -6.31
C VAL A 233 -3.87 11.95 -5.44
N VAL A 234 -4.66 12.89 -5.93
CA VAL A 234 -5.75 13.51 -5.18
C VAL A 234 -6.99 13.69 -6.05
N PRO A 235 -8.20 13.58 -5.50
CA PRO A 235 -9.41 13.99 -6.20
C PRO A 235 -9.53 15.51 -6.23
N PRO A 236 -10.30 16.10 -7.14
CA PRO A 236 -10.79 17.47 -6.98
C PRO A 236 -11.65 17.58 -5.72
N GLY A 237 -11.66 18.73 -5.10
CA GLY A 237 -12.44 19.00 -3.88
C GLY A 237 -11.66 18.77 -2.58
N GLN A 238 -12.38 18.53 -1.49
CA GLN A 238 -11.85 18.66 -0.12
C GLN A 238 -10.69 17.72 0.21
N GLY A 239 -10.76 16.44 -0.17
CA GLY A 239 -9.67 15.50 0.05
C GLY A 239 -8.39 15.89 -0.72
N GLY A 240 -8.55 16.48 -1.91
CA GLY A 240 -7.45 17.02 -2.68
C GLY A 240 -6.81 18.23 -2.02
N LEU A 241 -7.62 19.17 -1.55
CA LEU A 241 -7.12 20.35 -0.84
C LEU A 241 -6.29 19.97 0.40
N LEU A 242 -6.73 18.98 1.18
CA LEU A 242 -5.93 18.43 2.28
C LEU A 242 -4.58 17.89 1.77
N GLY A 243 -4.59 17.13 0.67
CA GLY A 243 -3.38 16.58 0.06
C GLY A 243 -2.38 17.63 -0.36
N LEU A 244 -2.85 18.75 -0.90
CA LEU A 244 -1.99 19.88 -1.31
C LEU A 244 -1.19 20.50 -0.17
N THR A 245 -1.59 20.28 1.09
CA THR A 245 -0.85 20.79 2.28
C THR A 245 0.38 19.95 2.63
N LEU A 246 0.57 18.76 2.04
CA LEU A 246 1.67 17.86 2.39
C LEU A 246 3.01 18.25 1.73
N PRO A 247 3.09 18.52 0.41
CA PRO A 247 4.35 18.83 -0.25
C PRO A 247 5.09 20.05 0.31
N PRO A 248 4.41 21.13 0.76
CA PRO A 248 5.11 22.26 1.42
C PRO A 248 5.92 21.86 2.64
N ALA A 249 5.51 20.84 3.39
CA ALA A 249 6.20 20.38 4.59
C ALA A 249 7.45 19.52 4.29
N ALA A 250 7.48 18.84 3.16
CA ALA A 250 8.60 17.96 2.77
C ALA A 250 8.79 17.91 1.24
N PRO A 251 9.17 19.04 0.61
CA PRO A 251 9.19 19.19 -0.85
C PRO A 251 10.04 18.13 -1.56
N HIS A 252 11.15 17.75 -0.95
CA HIS A 252 12.12 16.79 -1.50
C HIS A 252 11.57 15.37 -1.68
N ARG A 253 10.44 15.05 -1.07
CA ARG A 253 9.79 13.74 -1.19
C ARG A 253 8.90 13.66 -2.43
N TYR A 254 8.41 14.79 -2.94
CA TYR A 254 7.40 14.86 -3.98
C TYR A 254 8.00 15.30 -5.32
N ARG A 255 7.66 14.57 -6.37
CA ARG A 255 8.10 14.86 -7.75
C ARG A 255 6.95 15.14 -8.71
N GLY A 256 5.72 14.78 -8.31
CA GLY A 256 4.56 14.91 -9.17
C GLY A 256 3.26 15.13 -8.42
N LEU A 257 2.30 15.72 -9.12
CA LEU A 257 0.92 15.89 -8.69
C LEU A 257 -0.01 15.36 -9.80
N LEU A 258 -0.84 14.39 -9.46
CA LEU A 258 -1.95 13.92 -10.30
C LEU A 258 -3.26 14.29 -9.63
N VAL A 259 -4.02 15.17 -10.28
CA VAL A 259 -5.42 15.42 -9.89
C VAL A 259 -6.29 14.52 -10.74
N LEU A 260 -7.02 13.63 -10.09
CA LEU A 260 -7.85 12.65 -10.75
C LEU A 260 -9.29 12.76 -10.24
N ASP A 261 -10.19 13.16 -11.12
CA ASP A 261 -11.61 13.28 -10.79
C ASP A 261 -12.22 11.92 -10.46
N THR A 262 -13.30 11.97 -9.74
CA THR A 262 -13.88 10.85 -9.00
C THR A 262 -14.02 9.57 -9.80
N LEU A 263 -13.33 8.57 -9.31
CA LEU A 263 -13.48 7.16 -9.66
C LEU A 263 -14.65 6.55 -8.85
N GLN A 264 -15.80 7.24 -8.74
CA GLN A 264 -16.94 6.66 -8.02
C GLN A 264 -17.60 5.62 -8.91
N PRO A 265 -17.65 4.34 -8.52
CA PRO A 265 -18.41 3.35 -9.25
C PRO A 265 -19.90 3.53 -9.04
N ALA A 266 -20.68 2.93 -9.93
CA ALA A 266 -22.14 2.82 -9.79
C ALA A 266 -22.56 1.98 -8.56
N ASP A 267 -21.64 1.22 -7.98
CA ASP A 267 -21.88 0.39 -6.78
C ASP A 267 -21.67 1.20 -5.50
N THR A 268 -22.78 1.68 -4.94
CA THR A 268 -22.79 2.43 -3.67
C THR A 268 -22.46 1.56 -2.47
N ALA A 269 -22.67 0.24 -2.53
CA ALA A 269 -22.53 -0.66 -1.39
C ALA A 269 -21.09 -0.70 -0.84
N ALA A 270 -20.08 -0.65 -1.72
CA ALA A 270 -18.68 -0.62 -1.30
C ALA A 270 -18.29 0.72 -0.63
N TYR A 271 -18.93 1.82 -1.06
CA TYR A 271 -18.71 3.14 -0.43
C TYR A 271 -19.46 3.27 0.89
N ASP A 272 -20.59 2.58 1.07
CA ASP A 272 -21.37 2.56 2.30
C ASP A 272 -20.80 1.56 3.34
N ALA A 273 -19.94 0.65 2.90
CA ALA A 273 -19.33 -0.36 3.78
C ALA A 273 -18.71 0.23 5.07
N PRO A 274 -17.96 1.36 5.02
CA PRO A 274 -17.37 1.97 6.22
C PRO A 274 -18.38 2.57 7.20
N PHE A 275 -19.61 2.85 6.78
CA PHE A 275 -20.57 3.73 7.47
C PHE A 275 -21.89 3.02 7.81
N PRO A 276 -21.87 1.98 8.69
CA PRO A 276 -23.07 1.20 9.01
C PRO A 276 -24.18 2.01 9.71
N ASP A 277 -23.83 3.11 10.35
CA ASP A 277 -24.74 3.96 11.10
C ASP A 277 -24.27 5.42 11.19
N ARG A 278 -25.09 6.27 11.81
CA ARG A 278 -24.80 7.70 11.99
C ARG A 278 -23.55 7.96 12.82
N GLY A 279 -23.21 7.11 13.77
CA GLY A 279 -22.03 7.26 14.62
C GLY A 279 -20.74 7.15 13.81
N HIS A 280 -20.70 6.20 12.87
CA HIS A 280 -19.57 5.99 11.98
C HIS A 280 -19.39 7.08 10.91
N SER A 281 -20.39 7.95 10.74
CA SER A 281 -20.41 8.98 9.69
C SER A 281 -20.07 10.40 10.19
N ALA A 282 -19.45 10.54 11.38
CA ALA A 282 -19.12 11.87 11.93
C ALA A 282 -18.17 12.66 11.02
N ALA A 283 -17.17 12.01 10.46
CA ALA A 283 -16.23 12.62 9.51
C ALA A 283 -16.92 13.12 8.24
N LEU A 284 -17.91 12.37 7.69
CA LEU A 284 -18.66 12.79 6.51
C LEU A 284 -19.39 14.12 6.73
N ARG A 285 -19.88 14.36 7.96
CA ARG A 285 -20.56 15.61 8.30
C ARG A 285 -19.60 16.74 8.62
N ALA A 286 -18.42 16.41 9.17
CA ALA A 286 -17.41 17.41 9.51
C ALA A 286 -16.67 17.96 8.27
N PHE A 287 -16.29 17.10 7.32
CA PHE A 287 -15.42 17.44 6.21
C PHE A 287 -15.92 18.61 5.33
N PRO A 288 -17.21 18.72 4.98
CA PRO A 288 -17.71 19.86 4.20
C PRO A 288 -17.42 21.24 4.82
N ALA A 289 -17.36 21.30 6.15
CA ALA A 289 -17.09 22.55 6.86
C ALA A 289 -15.59 22.82 7.12
N LEU A 290 -14.74 21.79 7.01
CA LEU A 290 -13.33 21.90 7.39
C LEU A 290 -12.46 22.60 6.33
N LEU A 291 -12.66 22.29 5.05
CA LEU A 291 -11.68 22.62 4.01
C LEU A 291 -11.95 23.91 3.21
N PRO A 292 -13.19 24.36 2.92
CA PRO A 292 -13.41 25.59 2.17
C PRO A 292 -12.87 26.84 2.88
N HIS A 293 -12.83 26.81 4.21
CA HIS A 293 -12.39 27.96 5.01
C HIS A 293 -10.87 28.01 5.22
N HIS A 294 -10.19 26.87 5.07
CA HIS A 294 -8.74 26.80 5.39
C HIS A 294 -7.79 27.19 4.28
N LEU A 295 -8.11 26.89 3.01
CA LEU A 295 -7.22 27.27 1.90
C LEU A 295 -7.55 28.63 1.31
N ASP A 296 -8.74 29.17 1.57
CA ASP A 296 -9.15 30.52 1.15
C ASP A 296 -8.89 31.58 2.25
N ASP A 297 -8.59 31.13 3.47
CA ASP A 297 -8.30 32.04 4.59
C ASP A 297 -6.92 32.66 4.42
N GLU A 298 -6.89 33.97 4.13
CA GLU A 298 -5.65 34.74 3.99
C GLU A 298 -4.91 34.93 5.32
N ASP A 299 -5.59 34.78 6.43
CA ASP A 299 -5.01 34.91 7.77
C ASP A 299 -4.42 33.60 8.27
N ASP A 300 -4.77 32.43 7.69
CA ASP A 300 -4.20 31.15 8.06
C ASP A 300 -2.80 30.94 7.44
N GLU A 301 -1.80 30.76 8.28
CA GLU A 301 -0.41 30.56 7.88
C GLU A 301 -0.20 29.34 6.98
N MET A 302 -0.88 28.24 7.27
CA MET A 302 -0.79 27.01 6.46
C MET A 302 -1.37 27.21 5.06
N SER A 303 -2.50 27.91 4.95
CA SER A 303 -3.14 28.23 3.67
C SER A 303 -2.24 29.11 2.82
N ARG A 304 -1.68 30.16 3.40
CA ARG A 304 -0.70 31.04 2.71
C ARG A 304 0.54 30.29 2.27
N ALA A 305 1.12 29.46 3.13
CA ALA A 305 2.31 28.65 2.83
C ALA A 305 2.01 27.66 1.70
N THR A 306 0.84 27.03 1.72
CA THR A 306 0.41 26.08 0.68
C THR A 306 0.25 26.79 -0.66
N ARG A 307 -0.49 27.90 -0.72
CA ARG A 307 -0.66 28.68 -1.97
C ARG A 307 0.68 29.16 -2.51
N ASN A 308 1.53 29.75 -1.65
CA ASN A 308 2.86 30.24 -2.05
C ASN A 308 3.74 29.11 -2.60
N PHE A 309 3.72 27.94 -1.98
CA PHE A 309 4.48 26.79 -2.45
C PHE A 309 4.04 26.37 -3.86
N TRP A 310 2.75 26.16 -4.08
CA TRP A 310 2.26 25.70 -5.38
C TRP A 310 2.44 26.74 -6.49
N HIS A 311 2.30 28.02 -6.18
CA HIS A 311 2.45 29.10 -7.14
C HIS A 311 3.91 29.42 -7.46
N ASN A 312 4.79 29.45 -6.47
CA ASN A 312 6.14 30.00 -6.61
C ASN A 312 7.26 28.95 -6.52
N THR A 313 7.08 27.89 -5.75
CA THR A 313 8.16 26.97 -5.35
C THR A 313 8.08 25.63 -6.06
N TRP A 314 6.88 25.15 -6.42
CA TRP A 314 6.69 23.85 -7.03
C TRP A 314 7.48 23.71 -8.33
N THR A 315 8.27 22.64 -8.44
CA THR A 315 9.10 22.31 -9.61
C THR A 315 8.79 20.95 -10.22
N GLY A 316 7.92 20.16 -9.56
CA GLY A 316 7.50 18.85 -10.04
C GLY A 316 6.55 18.94 -11.24
N ARG A 317 6.27 17.80 -11.85
CA ARG A 317 5.29 17.70 -12.94
C ARG A 317 3.87 17.64 -12.38
N SER A 318 2.93 18.22 -13.07
CA SER A 318 1.51 18.19 -12.68
C SER A 318 0.65 17.74 -13.85
N LEU A 319 -0.30 16.86 -13.59
CA LEU A 319 -1.31 16.41 -14.54
C LEU A 319 -2.69 16.48 -13.86
N MET A 320 -3.61 17.17 -14.50
CA MET A 320 -4.98 17.32 -13.99
C MET A 320 -5.96 16.69 -14.98
N VAL A 321 -6.70 15.70 -14.53
CA VAL A 321 -7.76 15.02 -15.29
C VAL A 321 -9.05 15.22 -14.53
N VAL A 322 -9.94 16.05 -15.06
CA VAL A 322 -11.17 16.48 -14.37
C VAL A 322 -12.39 16.29 -15.26
N GLY A 323 -13.54 16.02 -14.65
CA GLY A 323 -14.81 15.96 -15.34
C GLY A 323 -15.30 17.35 -15.77
N ALA A 324 -16.20 17.41 -16.76
CA ALA A 324 -16.85 18.66 -17.16
C ALA A 324 -17.63 19.29 -15.96
N PRO A 325 -17.56 20.62 -15.76
CA PRO A 325 -17.07 21.67 -16.67
C PRO A 325 -15.55 21.94 -16.60
N GLY A 326 -14.73 21.13 -15.94
CA GLY A 326 -13.26 21.29 -15.94
C GLY A 326 -12.75 22.34 -14.96
N THR A 327 -13.54 22.72 -13.96
CA THR A 327 -13.16 23.73 -12.96
C THR A 327 -12.74 23.09 -11.65
N LEU A 328 -11.77 23.70 -10.97
CA LEU A 328 -11.26 23.30 -9.66
C LEU A 328 -11.44 24.45 -8.66
N PRO A 329 -12.69 24.69 -8.18
CA PRO A 329 -12.95 25.80 -7.28
C PRO A 329 -12.14 25.65 -5.98
N GLY A 330 -11.58 26.77 -5.47
CA GLY A 330 -10.77 26.80 -4.27
C GLY A 330 -9.36 26.22 -4.40
N TRP A 331 -8.96 25.79 -5.60
CA TRP A 331 -7.59 25.28 -5.84
C TRP A 331 -6.61 26.41 -6.08
N PRO A 332 -5.38 26.28 -5.53
CA PRO A 332 -4.32 27.24 -5.83
C PRO A 332 -3.88 27.08 -7.30
N THR A 333 -3.36 28.15 -7.87
CA THR A 333 -2.65 28.09 -9.15
C THR A 333 -1.40 27.24 -8.99
N ILE A 334 -1.28 26.18 -9.79
CA ILE A 334 -0.12 25.29 -9.76
C ILE A 334 0.89 25.77 -10.83
N ARG A 335 2.10 26.09 -10.37
CA ARG A 335 3.18 26.53 -11.26
C ARG A 335 3.50 25.50 -12.32
N ASN A 336 3.67 25.94 -13.56
CA ASN A 336 4.02 25.11 -14.72
C ASN A 336 3.07 23.93 -14.96
N SER A 337 1.83 24.00 -14.44
CA SER A 337 0.84 22.98 -14.74
C SER A 337 0.26 23.19 -16.14
N PRO A 338 0.14 22.12 -16.95
CA PRO A 338 -0.64 22.21 -18.18
C PRO A 338 -2.12 22.49 -17.84
N PRO A 339 -2.89 23.00 -18.81
CA PRO A 339 -4.34 23.11 -18.65
C PRO A 339 -4.95 21.77 -18.24
N PRO A 340 -6.00 21.76 -17.40
CA PRO A 340 -6.70 20.53 -17.06
C PRO A 340 -7.21 19.82 -18.31
N ARG A 341 -6.98 18.52 -18.40
CA ARG A 341 -7.64 17.64 -19.36
C ARG A 341 -9.07 17.41 -18.91
N VAL A 342 -10.01 17.92 -19.67
CA VAL A 342 -11.45 17.74 -19.38
C VAL A 342 -11.92 16.45 -20.03
N VAL A 343 -12.47 15.55 -19.22
CA VAL A 343 -13.09 14.31 -19.68
C VAL A 343 -14.58 14.58 -19.84
N PRO A 344 -15.17 14.42 -21.05
CA PRO A 344 -16.57 14.69 -21.27
C PRO A 344 -17.47 13.74 -20.47
N ASN A 345 -18.52 14.29 -19.91
CA ASN A 345 -19.71 13.57 -19.43
C ASN A 345 -19.56 12.66 -18.23
N THR A 346 -18.81 13.04 -17.21
CA THR A 346 -18.67 12.08 -16.14
C THR A 346 -18.91 12.68 -14.77
N GLY A 347 -20.08 12.42 -14.22
CA GLY A 347 -20.14 12.28 -12.78
C GLY A 347 -19.24 11.14 -12.27
N HIS A 348 -18.79 10.23 -13.16
CA HIS A 348 -17.97 9.05 -12.81
C HIS A 348 -17.15 8.60 -14.02
N LEU A 349 -15.86 8.33 -13.84
CA LEU A 349 -15.04 7.66 -14.85
C LEU A 349 -15.40 6.17 -14.93
N ALA A 350 -15.68 5.69 -16.14
CA ALA A 350 -15.81 4.25 -16.36
C ALA A 350 -14.48 3.54 -16.02
N PRO A 351 -14.51 2.29 -15.54
CA PRO A 351 -13.29 1.56 -15.18
C PRO A 351 -12.23 1.51 -16.27
N GLU A 352 -12.66 1.39 -17.54
CA GLU A 352 -11.79 1.36 -18.71
C GLU A 352 -11.07 2.70 -18.92
N GLN A 353 -11.80 3.80 -18.76
CA GLN A 353 -11.25 5.16 -18.85
C GLN A 353 -10.27 5.43 -17.70
N ALA A 354 -10.61 4.97 -16.50
CA ALA A 354 -9.72 5.08 -15.35
C ALA A 354 -8.40 4.33 -15.58
N ALA A 355 -8.46 3.13 -16.14
CA ALA A 355 -7.28 2.34 -16.46
C ALA A 355 -6.44 2.97 -17.60
N GLU A 356 -7.08 3.62 -18.59
CA GLU A 356 -6.39 4.35 -19.64
C GLU A 356 -5.65 5.56 -19.08
N ILE A 357 -6.32 6.38 -18.26
CA ILE A 357 -5.72 7.53 -17.58
C ILE A 357 -4.57 7.09 -16.67
N ALA A 358 -4.72 5.95 -15.99
CA ALA A 358 -3.66 5.43 -15.14
C ALA A 358 -2.40 5.06 -15.95
N ARG A 359 -2.54 4.46 -17.15
CA ARG A 359 -1.40 4.18 -18.05
C ARG A 359 -0.75 5.47 -18.58
N GLU A 360 -1.54 6.43 -19.01
CA GLU A 360 -1.06 7.74 -19.44
C GLU A 360 -0.30 8.46 -18.33
N ALA A 361 -0.80 8.39 -17.08
CA ALA A 361 -0.11 8.94 -15.92
C ALA A 361 1.25 8.27 -15.68
N VAL A 362 1.36 6.94 -15.87
CA VAL A 362 2.65 6.23 -15.78
C VAL A 362 3.64 6.82 -16.79
N GLU A 363 3.24 6.97 -18.05
CA GLU A 363 4.08 7.54 -19.10
C GLU A 363 4.45 8.99 -18.81
N TYR A 364 3.46 9.80 -18.38
CA TYR A 364 3.67 11.21 -18.08
C TYR A 364 4.66 11.41 -16.91
N PHE A 365 4.60 10.61 -15.87
CA PHE A 365 5.47 10.71 -14.71
C PHE A 365 6.71 9.81 -14.77
N GLN A 366 7.08 9.28 -15.94
CA GLN A 366 8.39 8.62 -16.08
C GLN A 366 9.54 9.59 -15.78
N PRO A 367 10.67 9.09 -15.20
CA PRO A 367 11.82 9.91 -14.82
C PRO A 367 12.42 10.71 -15.97
#